data_41a20a05be99875c3035bab05aa984a5
#
_entry.id   41a20a05be99875c3035bab05aa984a5
#
_cell.length_a   1.000
_cell.length_b   1.000
_cell.length_c   1.000
_cell.angle_alpha   90.00
_cell.angle_beta   90.00
_cell.angle_gamma   90.00
#
_symmetry.space_group_name_H-M   'P 1'
#
loop_
_entity.id
_entity.type
_entity.pdbx_description
1 polymer ?
#
loop_
_entity_poly.entity_id
_entity_poly.type
_entity_poly.pdbx_seq_one_letter_code
_entity_poly.pdbx_strand_id
1 'polypeptide(L)'
;MKKKRIYDKIVRVEKREKGEISVDRKMTECYIYEQYGVKAEFPWEKYPEYMVFRHSNNRKWFAVIMNISKRKLGIESDEIADIINIKCNSLMIGSLIMEDGIFPAYHMNKSNWVSVLLDNSFNMENLKLMIDSSYILTK
;
A
#
# COMPACT_ATOMS: atom_id res chain seq x y z
N MET A 1 13.97 -7.28 -18.36
CA MET A 1 14.65 -6.12 -17.82
C MET A 1 15.26 -6.45 -16.46
N LYS A 2 16.41 -5.86 -16.15
CA LYS A 2 17.15 -6.14 -14.90
C LYS A 2 16.32 -5.95 -13.64
N LYS A 3 15.53 -4.88 -13.56
CA LYS A 3 14.72 -4.55 -12.38
C LYS A 3 13.61 -5.58 -12.14
N LYS A 4 12.96 -6.01 -13.19
CA LYS A 4 11.93 -7.04 -13.10
C LYS A 4 12.51 -8.38 -12.66
N ARG A 5 13.70 -8.72 -13.14
CA ARG A 5 14.39 -9.95 -12.72
C ARG A 5 14.77 -9.94 -11.25
N ILE A 6 15.20 -8.78 -10.74
CA ILE A 6 15.53 -8.62 -9.32
C ILE A 6 14.26 -8.79 -8.48
N TYR A 7 13.19 -8.15 -8.87
CA TYR A 7 11.88 -8.27 -8.22
C TYR A 7 11.42 -9.73 -8.17
N ASP A 8 11.43 -10.40 -9.33
CA ASP A 8 11.02 -11.80 -9.43
C ASP A 8 11.89 -12.70 -8.55
N LYS A 9 13.18 -12.39 -8.44
CA LYS A 9 14.12 -13.12 -7.61
C LYS A 9 13.78 -12.98 -6.14
N ILE A 10 13.47 -11.77 -5.69
CA ILE A 10 13.07 -11.49 -4.30
C ILE A 10 11.79 -12.23 -3.97
N VAL A 11 10.78 -12.16 -4.84
CA VAL A 11 9.51 -12.84 -4.67
C VAL A 11 9.71 -14.34 -4.54
N ARG A 12 10.53 -14.93 -5.39
CA ARG A 12 10.82 -16.37 -5.37
C ARG A 12 11.51 -16.81 -4.08
N VAL A 13 12.47 -16.03 -3.59
CA VAL A 13 13.17 -16.32 -2.34
C VAL A 13 12.19 -16.29 -1.17
N GLU A 14 11.41 -15.23 -1.06
CA GLU A 14 10.42 -15.11 0.02
C GLU A 14 9.38 -16.22 -0.03
N LYS A 15 8.90 -16.55 -1.22
CA LYS A 15 7.94 -17.64 -1.42
C LYS A 15 8.51 -18.98 -0.96
N ARG A 16 9.80 -19.26 -1.25
CA ARG A 16 10.46 -20.49 -0.81
C ARG A 16 10.59 -20.56 0.71
N GLU A 17 10.93 -19.45 1.33
CA GLU A 17 11.14 -19.39 2.78
C GLU A 17 9.84 -19.45 3.57
N LYS A 18 8.80 -18.81 3.08
CA LYS A 18 7.53 -18.64 3.79
C LYS A 18 6.37 -19.46 3.21
N GLY A 19 6.59 -20.10 2.09
CA GLY A 19 5.54 -20.86 1.39
C GLY A 19 4.57 -20.00 0.60
N GLU A 20 4.60 -18.67 0.77
CA GLU A 20 3.72 -17.73 0.06
C GLU A 20 4.35 -16.34 -0.01
N ILE A 21 3.77 -15.45 -0.83
CA ILE A 21 4.23 -14.07 -0.97
C ILE A 21 3.67 -13.26 0.21
N SER A 22 4.58 -12.65 0.96
CA SER A 22 4.21 -11.77 2.08
C SER A 22 3.65 -10.44 1.58
N VAL A 23 2.67 -9.91 2.32
CA VAL A 23 2.18 -8.55 2.12
C VAL A 23 2.90 -7.66 3.11
N ASP A 24 3.90 -6.92 2.65
CA ASP A 24 4.66 -5.99 3.49
C ASP A 24 5.04 -4.76 2.67
N ARG A 25 5.63 -3.77 3.36
CA ARG A 25 5.97 -2.50 2.71
C ARG A 25 6.99 -2.67 1.59
N LYS A 26 7.97 -3.54 1.77
CA LYS A 26 9.01 -3.76 0.77
C LYS A 26 8.45 -4.36 -0.51
N MET A 27 7.62 -5.38 -0.39
CA MET A 27 6.98 -6.01 -1.55
C MET A 27 6.06 -5.04 -2.28
N THR A 28 5.35 -4.21 -1.52
CA THR A 28 4.46 -3.19 -2.07
C THR A 28 5.24 -2.12 -2.83
N GLU A 29 6.31 -1.63 -2.24
CA GLU A 29 7.20 -0.66 -2.88
C GLU A 29 7.80 -1.22 -4.17
N CYS A 30 8.26 -2.47 -4.14
CA CYS A 30 8.81 -3.16 -5.30
C CYS A 30 7.77 -3.31 -6.41
N TYR A 31 6.55 -3.67 -6.07
CA TYR A 31 5.47 -3.79 -7.05
C TYR A 31 5.21 -2.45 -7.76
N ILE A 32 5.10 -1.37 -6.99
CA ILE A 32 4.84 -0.04 -7.55
C ILE A 32 5.98 0.37 -8.49
N TYR A 33 7.22 0.12 -8.10
CA TYR A 33 8.37 0.44 -8.94
C TYR A 33 8.39 -0.39 -10.23
N GLU A 34 8.17 -1.70 -10.12
CA GLU A 34 8.16 -2.58 -11.29
C GLU A 34 7.00 -2.28 -12.23
N GLN A 35 5.84 -1.97 -11.68
CA GLN A 35 4.64 -1.76 -12.48
C GLN A 35 4.62 -0.39 -13.17
N TYR A 36 5.06 0.65 -12.47
CA TYR A 36 4.90 2.03 -12.93
C TYR A 36 6.20 2.81 -13.06
N GLY A 37 7.31 2.28 -12.62
CA GLY A 37 8.58 2.99 -12.57
C GLY A 37 8.61 4.13 -11.56
N VAL A 38 7.69 4.14 -10.61
CA VAL A 38 7.58 5.21 -9.61
C VAL A 38 8.37 4.85 -8.36
N LYS A 39 9.23 5.78 -7.95
CA LYS A 39 10.02 5.65 -6.71
C LYS A 39 9.33 6.37 -5.57
N ALA A 40 9.48 5.83 -4.36
CA ALA A 40 8.97 6.46 -3.15
C ALA A 40 9.65 7.81 -2.90
N GLU A 41 8.86 8.79 -2.44
CA GLU A 41 9.37 10.04 -1.93
C GLU A 41 9.15 10.06 -0.42
N PHE A 42 10.03 10.75 0.31
CA PHE A 42 10.00 10.84 1.76
C PHE A 42 9.89 12.30 2.18
N PRO A 43 8.70 12.94 2.02
CA PRO A 43 8.57 14.39 2.16
C PRO A 43 8.51 14.90 3.60
N TRP A 44 8.39 14.03 4.59
CA TRP A 44 8.22 14.45 5.99
C TRP A 44 9.44 14.10 6.84
N GLU A 45 10.15 15.11 7.33
CA GLU A 45 11.28 14.92 8.24
C GLU A 45 10.86 14.23 9.55
N LYS A 46 9.70 14.60 10.10
CA LYS A 46 9.18 14.02 11.33
C LYS A 46 8.80 12.55 11.21
N TYR A 47 8.50 12.12 9.99
CA TYR A 47 8.06 10.76 9.71
C TYR A 47 8.91 10.18 8.59
N PRO A 48 10.18 9.82 8.90
CA PRO A 48 11.14 9.44 7.87
C PRO A 48 10.80 8.14 7.15
N GLU A 49 9.88 7.34 7.69
CA GLU A 49 9.47 6.09 7.08
C GLU A 49 8.16 6.19 6.29
N TYR A 50 7.53 7.36 6.26
CA TYR A 50 6.36 7.57 5.42
C TYR A 50 6.80 7.74 3.98
N MET A 51 6.15 7.02 3.07
CA MET A 51 6.45 7.04 1.64
C MET A 51 5.26 7.54 0.84
N VAL A 52 5.52 8.44 -0.10
CA VAL A 52 4.49 8.93 -1.03
C VAL A 52 4.86 8.50 -2.43
N PHE A 53 3.86 8.02 -3.17
CA PHE A 53 4.00 7.63 -4.57
C PHE A 53 3.10 8.55 -5.41
N ARG A 54 3.71 9.27 -6.35
CA ARG A 54 3.01 10.27 -7.17
C ARG A 54 3.13 9.95 -8.64
N HIS A 55 2.15 10.44 -9.41
CA HIS A 55 2.28 10.51 -10.85
C HIS A 55 3.33 11.57 -11.23
N SER A 56 4.17 11.26 -12.20
CA SER A 56 5.22 12.19 -12.63
C SER A 56 4.65 13.39 -13.39
N ASN A 57 3.53 13.23 -14.08
CA ASN A 57 2.95 14.28 -14.94
C ASN A 57 2.10 15.29 -14.17
N ASN A 58 1.23 14.84 -13.25
CA ASN A 58 0.31 15.73 -12.53
C ASN A 58 0.62 15.87 -11.04
N ARG A 59 1.61 15.13 -10.53
CA ARG A 59 2.04 15.12 -9.13
C ARG A 59 0.99 14.66 -8.14
N LYS A 60 -0.11 14.08 -8.58
CA LYS A 60 -1.15 13.54 -7.70
C LYS A 60 -0.67 12.27 -7.03
N TRP A 61 -1.02 12.11 -5.75
CA TRP A 61 -0.70 10.92 -4.98
C TRP A 61 -1.62 9.77 -5.39
N PHE A 62 -1.09 8.57 -5.52
CA PHE A 62 -1.91 7.38 -5.71
C PHE A 62 -1.68 6.32 -4.64
N ALA A 63 -0.64 6.46 -3.83
CA ALA A 63 -0.38 5.57 -2.70
C ALA A 63 0.47 6.28 -1.66
N VAL A 64 0.20 6.02 -0.38
CA VAL A 64 0.98 6.54 0.74
C VAL A 64 1.18 5.40 1.74
N ILE A 65 2.42 5.05 2.02
CA ILE A 65 2.74 4.04 3.03
C ILE A 65 3.15 4.74 4.31
N MET A 66 2.57 4.32 5.43
CA MET A 66 2.83 4.91 6.75
C MET A 66 3.01 3.80 7.78
N ASN A 67 3.85 4.05 8.78
CA ASN A 67 3.95 3.18 9.94
C ASN A 67 3.21 3.87 11.10
N ILE A 68 2.20 3.22 11.63
CA ILE A 68 1.32 3.81 12.65
C ILE A 68 1.00 2.76 13.72
N SER A 69 0.56 3.25 14.89
CA SER A 69 0.01 2.37 15.92
C SER A 69 -1.31 1.76 15.41
N LYS A 70 -1.50 0.47 15.60
CA LYS A 70 -2.75 -0.21 15.24
C LYS A 70 -3.98 0.44 15.88
N ARG A 71 -3.78 1.08 17.02
CA ARG A 71 -4.86 1.81 17.71
C ARG A 71 -5.47 2.90 16.83
N LYS A 72 -4.68 3.46 15.93
CA LYS A 72 -5.17 4.48 14.97
C LYS A 72 -6.16 3.91 13.96
N LEU A 73 -6.19 2.59 13.81
CA LEU A 73 -7.15 1.89 12.96
C LEU A 73 -8.35 1.36 13.74
N GLY A 74 -8.41 1.63 15.04
CA GLY A 74 -9.47 1.10 15.91
C GLY A 74 -9.17 -0.29 16.47
N ILE A 75 -7.96 -0.79 16.30
CA ILE A 75 -7.52 -2.08 16.83
C ILE A 75 -6.96 -1.85 18.23
N GLU A 76 -7.33 -2.68 19.20
CA GLU A 76 -6.85 -2.58 20.58
C GLU A 76 -5.42 -3.10 20.71
N SER A 77 -4.47 -2.35 20.18
CA SER A 77 -3.05 -2.68 20.22
C SER A 77 -2.23 -1.43 19.95
N ASP A 78 -1.15 -1.26 20.68
CA ASP A 78 -0.19 -0.17 20.45
C ASP A 78 0.94 -0.61 19.50
N GLU A 79 0.89 -1.84 19.00
CA GLU A 79 1.86 -2.35 18.05
C GLU A 79 1.91 -1.46 16.81
N ILE A 80 3.12 -1.16 16.35
CA ILE A 80 3.32 -0.38 15.13
C ILE A 80 3.16 -1.30 13.92
N ALA A 81 2.39 -0.84 12.95
CA ALA A 81 2.15 -1.60 11.74
C ALA A 81 2.27 -0.68 10.53
N ASP A 82 2.61 -1.26 9.39
CA ASP A 82 2.64 -0.55 8.12
C ASP A 82 1.27 -0.60 7.48
N ILE A 83 0.83 0.52 6.93
CA ILE A 83 -0.40 0.61 6.15
C ILE A 83 -0.09 1.27 4.80
N ILE A 84 -0.96 1.02 3.82
CA ILE A 84 -0.95 1.77 2.58
C ILE A 84 -2.32 2.43 2.39
N ASN A 85 -2.31 3.74 2.15
CA ASN A 85 -3.50 4.48 1.78
C ASN A 85 -3.65 4.47 0.27
N ILE A 86 -4.81 4.10 -0.21
CA ILE A 86 -5.10 3.91 -1.63
C ILE A 86 -6.42 4.59 -1.95
N LYS A 87 -6.47 5.32 -3.07
CA LYS A 87 -7.69 5.97 -3.52
C LYS A 87 -8.65 4.95 -4.13
N CYS A 88 -9.93 5.08 -3.82
CA CYS A 88 -10.98 4.18 -4.28
C CYS A 88 -12.18 4.97 -4.78
N ASN A 89 -13.01 4.32 -5.60
CA ASN A 89 -14.30 4.87 -5.96
C ASN A 89 -15.15 5.00 -4.69
N SER A 90 -15.75 6.18 -4.47
CA SER A 90 -16.53 6.45 -3.26
C SER A 90 -17.67 5.47 -3.04
N LEU A 91 -18.24 4.93 -4.10
CA LEU A 91 -19.35 3.95 -4.02
C LEU A 91 -18.88 2.60 -3.46
N MET A 92 -17.59 2.31 -3.48
CA MET A 92 -17.03 1.03 -3.04
C MET A 92 -16.52 1.06 -1.59
N ILE A 93 -16.38 2.24 -1.01
CA ILE A 93 -15.74 2.38 0.32
C ILE A 93 -16.48 1.54 1.37
N GLY A 94 -17.82 1.62 1.40
CA GLY A 94 -18.64 0.89 2.38
C GLY A 94 -18.42 -0.62 2.36
N SER A 95 -18.31 -1.22 1.19
CA SER A 95 -18.04 -2.65 1.09
C SER A 95 -16.56 -2.99 1.32
N LEU A 96 -15.65 -2.12 0.89
CA LEU A 96 -14.22 -2.37 1.07
C LEU A 96 -13.82 -2.42 2.54
N ILE A 97 -14.33 -1.52 3.38
CA ILE A 97 -13.97 -1.50 4.80
C ILE A 97 -14.56 -2.68 5.59
N MET A 98 -15.43 -3.48 4.97
CA MET A 98 -15.91 -4.72 5.57
C MET A 98 -14.96 -5.89 5.34
N GLU A 99 -13.99 -5.73 4.44
CA GLU A 99 -12.98 -6.75 4.17
C GLU A 99 -11.91 -6.77 5.26
N ASP A 100 -11.39 -7.96 5.57
CA ASP A 100 -10.30 -8.10 6.52
C ASP A 100 -9.08 -7.33 6.01
N GLY A 101 -8.47 -6.55 6.89
CA GLY A 101 -7.26 -5.79 6.56
C GLY A 101 -7.50 -4.44 5.90
N ILE A 102 -8.76 -4.07 5.65
CA ILE A 102 -9.10 -2.75 5.08
C ILE A 102 -9.86 -1.92 6.11
N PHE A 103 -9.45 -0.67 6.27
CA PHE A 103 -9.96 0.25 7.29
C PHE A 103 -10.28 1.61 6.68
N PRO A 104 -11.15 2.41 7.34
CA PRO A 104 -11.31 3.81 6.94
C PRO A 104 -9.95 4.50 6.92
N ALA A 105 -9.73 5.34 5.93
CA ALA A 105 -8.41 5.92 5.69
C ALA A 105 -7.91 6.76 6.85
N TYR A 106 -6.68 6.50 7.27
CA TYR A 106 -5.98 7.28 8.27
C TYR A 106 -5.35 8.51 7.60
N HIS A 107 -5.67 9.71 8.10
CA HIS A 107 -5.17 11.00 7.60
C HIS A 107 -5.43 11.27 6.12
N MET A 108 -6.42 10.63 5.53
CA MET A 108 -6.85 10.89 4.17
C MET A 108 -8.36 11.07 4.14
N ASN A 109 -8.90 11.59 3.05
CA ASN A 109 -10.34 11.74 2.88
C ASN A 109 -11.01 10.36 2.85
N LYS A 110 -11.80 10.07 3.89
CA LYS A 110 -12.43 8.77 4.09
C LYS A 110 -13.55 8.48 3.06
N SER A 111 -13.97 9.48 2.30
CA SER A 111 -14.94 9.28 1.22
C SER A 111 -14.31 8.68 -0.04
N ASN A 112 -13.00 8.81 -0.21
CA ASN A 112 -12.31 8.41 -1.43
C ASN A 112 -11.08 7.55 -1.21
N TRP A 113 -10.67 7.31 0.05
CA TRP A 113 -9.46 6.57 0.37
C TRP A 113 -9.74 5.50 1.42
N VAL A 114 -8.96 4.43 1.39
CA VAL A 114 -8.96 3.40 2.44
C VAL A 114 -7.53 3.15 2.87
N SER A 115 -7.37 2.61 4.09
CA SER A 115 -6.09 2.13 4.60
C SER A 115 -6.08 0.61 4.56
N VAL A 116 -5.05 0.02 3.96
CA VAL A 116 -4.87 -1.43 3.91
C VAL A 116 -3.70 -1.80 4.81
N LEU A 117 -3.93 -2.73 5.73
CA LEU A 117 -2.90 -3.20 6.65
C LEU A 117 -1.94 -4.15 5.94
N LEU A 118 -0.65 -3.88 6.02
CA LEU A 118 0.38 -4.65 5.33
C LEU A 118 0.93 -5.75 6.24
N ASP A 119 0.09 -6.72 6.60
CA ASP A 119 0.43 -7.80 7.54
C ASP A 119 -0.10 -9.16 7.12
N ASN A 120 -0.48 -9.33 5.86
CA ASN A 120 -1.09 -10.56 5.31
C ASN A 120 -2.58 -10.74 5.64
N SER A 121 -3.22 -9.80 6.34
CA SER A 121 -4.69 -9.83 6.54
C SER A 121 -5.43 -9.70 5.20
N PHE A 122 -4.80 -9.02 4.25
CA PHE A 122 -5.33 -8.82 2.90
C PHE A 122 -4.31 -9.38 1.91
N ASN A 123 -4.75 -10.11 0.87
CA ASN A 123 -3.82 -10.80 -0.01
C ASN A 123 -3.18 -9.86 -1.04
N MET A 124 -1.96 -10.21 -1.46
CA MET A 124 -1.15 -9.38 -2.35
C MET A 124 -1.79 -9.21 -3.74
N GLU A 125 -2.45 -10.25 -4.26
CA GLU A 125 -3.07 -10.18 -5.58
C GLU A 125 -4.17 -9.12 -5.62
N ASN A 126 -5.02 -9.08 -4.59
CA ASN A 126 -6.07 -8.08 -4.49
C ASN A 126 -5.50 -6.70 -4.19
N LEU A 127 -4.43 -6.62 -3.41
CA LEU A 127 -3.76 -5.35 -3.14
C LEU A 127 -3.20 -4.74 -4.43
N LYS A 128 -2.59 -5.55 -5.29
CA LYS A 128 -2.10 -5.11 -6.60
C LYS A 128 -3.22 -4.49 -7.43
N LEU A 129 -4.38 -5.15 -7.46
CA LEU A 129 -5.54 -4.64 -8.19
C LEU A 129 -6.02 -3.30 -7.63
N MET A 130 -6.00 -3.14 -6.31
CA MET A 130 -6.38 -1.89 -5.66
C MET A 130 -5.38 -0.77 -5.96
N ILE A 131 -4.10 -1.07 -5.96
CA ILE A 131 -3.06 -0.09 -6.33
C ILE A 131 -3.23 0.33 -7.78
N ASP A 132 -3.48 -0.62 -8.68
CA ASP A 132 -3.70 -0.33 -10.10
C ASP A 132 -4.92 0.57 -10.29
N SER A 133 -6.00 0.29 -9.58
CA SER A 133 -7.20 1.12 -9.61
C SER A 133 -6.93 2.54 -9.13
N SER A 134 -6.20 2.67 -8.02
CA SER A 134 -5.82 3.98 -7.48
C SER A 134 -4.98 4.78 -8.47
N TYR A 135 -4.04 4.11 -9.13
CA TYR A 135 -3.19 4.72 -10.14
C TYR A 135 -4.04 5.29 -11.29
N ILE A 136 -5.02 4.52 -11.75
CA ILE A 136 -5.93 4.94 -12.83
C ILE A 136 -6.83 6.09 -12.38
N LEU A 137 -7.38 6.03 -11.17
CA LEU A 137 -8.28 7.05 -10.64
C LEU A 137 -7.61 8.42 -10.44
N THR A 138 -6.31 8.44 -10.27
CA THR A 138 -5.55 9.68 -10.01
C THR A 138 -4.78 10.17 -11.23
N LYS A 139 -4.82 9.46 -12.29
CA LYS A 139 -4.12 9.72 -13.52
C LYS A 139 -4.51 11.03 -14.19
#